data_5051a6a30a200ab32a325bdb61cfbad5
#
_entry.id   5051a6a30a200ab32a325bdb61cfbad5
#
_cell.length_a   1.000
_cell.length_b   1.000
_cell.length_c   1.000
_cell.angle_alpha   90.00
_cell.angle_beta   90.00
_cell.angle_gamma   90.00
#
_symmetry.space_group_name_H-M   'P 1'
#
loop_
_entity.id
_entity.type
_entity.pdbx_description
1 polymer ?
#
loop_
_entity_poly.entity_id
_entity_poly.type
_entity_poly.pdbx_seq_one_letter_code
_entity_poly.pdbx_strand_id
1 'polypeptide(L)'
;MMEASRLADDVSVLRQGLARLPEPVTDPAFVVVSGLPGTGKSHFCRKLAERMDLVILESDSMRQQLFPSPTYGKEESTQLFRACHGVVEELLRRGINVALDATNLEEHNRERLYHIADQSGARLIIVRMEAPPEVVRQRLERRVRGEGQSDHSDADWNVYSKMKSTVEKIGRNHFAVDSSKDIAPVIEKIVRLVNH
;
A
#
# COMPACT_ATOMS: atom_id res chain seq x y z
N MET A 1 20.43 20.74 0.59
CA MET A 1 19.49 21.54 -0.23
C MET A 1 18.98 20.77 -1.46
N MET A 2 19.83 20.17 -2.31
CA MET A 2 19.40 19.44 -3.51
C MET A 2 18.49 18.24 -3.23
N GLU A 3 18.76 17.45 -2.18
CA GLU A 3 17.95 16.25 -1.84
C GLU A 3 16.53 16.61 -1.35
N ALA A 4 16.42 17.68 -0.57
CA ALA A 4 15.10 18.18 -0.11
C ALA A 4 14.26 18.74 -1.27
N SER A 5 14.90 19.44 -2.23
CA SER A 5 14.24 19.94 -3.44
C SER A 5 13.72 18.78 -4.29
N ARG A 6 14.54 17.75 -4.52
CA ARG A 6 14.15 16.56 -5.28
C ARG A 6 12.97 15.82 -4.63
N LEU A 7 12.98 15.66 -3.31
CA LEU A 7 11.86 15.04 -2.60
C LEU A 7 10.55 15.83 -2.79
N ALA A 8 10.61 17.17 -2.71
CA ALA A 8 9.44 18.01 -2.94
C ALA A 8 8.89 17.88 -4.36
N ASP A 9 9.79 17.77 -5.36
CA ASP A 9 9.42 17.54 -6.76
C ASP A 9 8.76 16.16 -6.94
N ASP A 10 9.36 15.11 -6.38
CA ASP A 10 8.81 13.75 -6.42
C ASP A 10 7.40 13.68 -5.79
N VAL A 11 7.22 14.27 -4.61
CA VAL A 11 5.91 14.37 -3.94
C VAL A 11 4.90 15.12 -4.80
N SER A 12 5.33 16.21 -5.46
CA SER A 12 4.47 16.98 -6.36
C SER A 12 4.01 16.16 -7.56
N VAL A 13 4.92 15.40 -8.19
CA VAL A 13 4.60 14.50 -9.31
C VAL A 13 3.57 13.46 -8.88
N LEU A 14 3.81 12.76 -7.77
CA LEU A 14 2.89 11.73 -7.27
C LEU A 14 1.52 12.32 -6.91
N ARG A 15 1.48 13.50 -6.30
CA ARG A 15 0.23 14.19 -5.97
C ARG A 15 -0.58 14.57 -7.20
N GLN A 16 0.08 15.02 -8.28
CA GLN A 16 -0.60 15.36 -9.54
C GLN A 16 -1.20 14.13 -10.22
N GLY A 17 -0.63 12.95 -10.00
CA GLY A 17 -1.16 11.66 -10.49
C GLY A 17 -2.38 11.16 -9.72
N LEU A 18 -2.74 11.78 -8.58
CA LEU A 18 -3.92 11.37 -7.83
C LEU A 18 -5.20 11.85 -8.52
N ALA A 19 -6.22 11.00 -8.50
CA ALA A 19 -7.57 11.36 -8.91
C ALA A 19 -8.17 12.43 -7.97
N ARG A 20 -9.43 12.81 -8.19
CA ARG A 20 -10.14 13.71 -7.30
C ARG A 20 -10.11 13.19 -5.86
N LEU A 21 -9.66 14.02 -4.93
CA LEU A 21 -9.60 13.67 -3.51
C LEU A 21 -11.01 13.61 -2.91
N PRO A 22 -11.25 12.67 -1.97
CA PRO A 22 -12.47 12.66 -1.17
C PRO A 22 -12.63 13.91 -0.30
N GLU A 23 -13.82 14.08 0.27
CA GLU A 23 -14.05 15.12 1.27
C GLU A 23 -13.24 14.81 2.56
N PRO A 24 -12.65 15.83 3.19
CA PRO A 24 -11.91 15.66 4.43
C PRO A 24 -12.79 15.19 5.59
N VAL A 25 -12.22 14.35 6.46
CA VAL A 25 -12.81 13.90 7.73
C VAL A 25 -11.99 14.39 8.91
N THR A 26 -12.58 14.45 10.09
CA THR A 26 -11.92 14.94 11.32
C THR A 26 -10.81 13.98 11.77
N ASP A 27 -11.09 12.67 11.76
CA ASP A 27 -10.19 11.62 12.25
C ASP A 27 -9.86 10.67 11.08
N PRO A 28 -8.87 11.04 10.23
CA PRO A 28 -8.58 10.22 9.06
C PRO A 28 -7.98 8.87 9.45
N ALA A 29 -8.28 7.85 8.64
CA ALA A 29 -7.72 6.53 8.77
C ALA A 29 -6.53 6.34 7.84
N PHE A 30 -5.48 5.70 8.36
CA PHE A 30 -4.36 5.22 7.57
C PHE A 30 -4.34 3.69 7.56
N VAL A 31 -4.69 3.11 6.42
CA VAL A 31 -4.70 1.66 6.22
C VAL A 31 -3.38 1.21 5.59
N VAL A 32 -2.54 0.56 6.38
CA VAL A 32 -1.26 -0.02 5.90
C VAL A 32 -1.49 -1.46 5.52
N VAL A 33 -1.44 -1.74 4.23
CA VAL A 33 -1.57 -3.11 3.73
C VAL A 33 -0.19 -3.74 3.56
N SER A 34 0.00 -4.92 4.14
CA SER A 34 1.26 -5.69 4.08
C SER A 34 1.00 -7.08 3.49
N GLY A 35 1.96 -7.60 2.75
CA GLY A 35 1.87 -8.96 2.20
C GLY A 35 2.72 -9.14 0.95
N LEU A 36 3.05 -10.39 0.66
CA LEU A 36 3.84 -10.78 -0.51
C LEU A 36 3.11 -10.46 -1.84
N PRO A 37 3.83 -10.39 -2.97
CA PRO A 37 3.20 -10.31 -4.29
C PRO A 37 2.18 -11.44 -4.48
N GLY A 38 1.06 -11.16 -5.16
CA GLY A 38 0.01 -12.15 -5.44
C GLY A 38 -0.93 -12.49 -4.26
N THR A 39 -0.72 -11.92 -3.06
CA THR A 39 -1.60 -12.14 -1.90
C THR A 39 -2.91 -11.35 -1.92
N GLY A 40 -3.17 -10.55 -2.95
CA GLY A 40 -4.46 -9.85 -3.12
C GLY A 40 -4.56 -8.48 -2.46
N LYS A 41 -3.46 -7.81 -2.15
CA LYS A 41 -3.42 -6.46 -1.55
C LYS A 41 -4.23 -5.44 -2.33
N SER A 42 -3.96 -5.29 -3.63
CA SER A 42 -4.63 -4.31 -4.48
C SER A 42 -6.13 -4.61 -4.64
N HIS A 43 -6.50 -5.90 -4.70
CA HIS A 43 -7.90 -6.31 -4.66
C HIS A 43 -8.58 -5.87 -3.36
N PHE A 44 -7.92 -6.09 -2.22
CA PHE A 44 -8.42 -5.66 -0.91
C PHE A 44 -8.60 -4.14 -0.85
N CYS A 45 -7.58 -3.37 -1.27
CA CYS A 45 -7.66 -1.90 -1.29
C CYS A 45 -8.82 -1.38 -2.15
N ARG A 46 -9.01 -1.95 -3.35
CA ARG A 46 -10.15 -1.60 -4.22
C ARG A 46 -11.48 -1.94 -3.58
N LYS A 47 -11.63 -3.13 -2.97
CA LYS A 47 -12.85 -3.53 -2.27
C LYS A 47 -13.14 -2.66 -1.04
N LEU A 48 -12.12 -2.20 -0.35
CA LEU A 48 -12.27 -1.24 0.75
C LEU A 48 -12.74 0.12 0.23
N ALA A 49 -12.19 0.61 -0.89
CA ALA A 49 -12.58 1.87 -1.51
C ALA A 49 -14.02 1.87 -2.09
N GLU A 50 -14.60 0.69 -2.38
CA GLU A 50 -16.02 0.55 -2.72
C GLU A 50 -16.95 0.82 -1.51
N ARG A 51 -16.42 0.78 -0.29
CA ARG A 51 -17.19 0.84 0.96
C ARG A 51 -16.92 2.07 1.82
N MET A 52 -15.85 2.79 1.55
CA MET A 52 -15.51 4.04 2.22
C MET A 52 -14.65 4.92 1.32
N ASP A 53 -14.82 6.22 1.47
CA ASP A 53 -14.03 7.20 0.74
C ASP A 53 -12.58 7.20 1.25
N LEU A 54 -11.63 6.84 0.37
CA LEU A 54 -10.20 6.86 0.66
C LEU A 54 -9.37 6.99 -0.63
N VAL A 55 -8.13 7.44 -0.48
CA VAL A 55 -7.13 7.42 -1.56
C VAL A 55 -6.30 6.15 -1.46
N ILE A 56 -6.20 5.39 -2.54
CA ILE A 56 -5.29 4.26 -2.64
C ILE A 56 -3.97 4.76 -3.21
N LEU A 57 -2.88 4.58 -2.46
CA LEU A 57 -1.51 4.80 -2.91
C LEU A 57 -0.88 3.43 -3.22
N GLU A 58 -0.79 3.09 -4.49
CA GLU A 58 -0.22 1.84 -4.97
C GLU A 58 1.24 2.05 -5.33
N SER A 59 2.16 1.39 -4.62
CA SER A 59 3.61 1.61 -4.76
C SER A 59 4.14 1.33 -6.17
N ASP A 60 3.61 0.34 -6.87
CA ASP A 60 4.05 -0.01 -8.22
C ASP A 60 3.58 1.05 -9.25
N SER A 61 2.36 1.55 -9.12
CA SER A 61 1.86 2.67 -9.93
C SER A 61 2.65 3.96 -9.69
N MET A 62 2.93 4.28 -8.42
CA MET A 62 3.73 5.45 -8.04
C MET A 62 5.17 5.33 -8.56
N ARG A 63 5.74 4.13 -8.58
CA ARG A 63 7.05 3.86 -9.17
C ARG A 63 7.08 4.18 -10.66
N GLN A 64 6.09 3.76 -11.41
CA GLN A 64 5.98 4.05 -12.84
C GLN A 64 5.83 5.54 -13.14
N GLN A 65 5.20 6.30 -12.24
CA GLN A 65 5.08 7.76 -12.37
C GLN A 65 6.41 8.48 -12.15
N LEU A 66 7.24 8.02 -11.21
CA LEU A 66 8.53 8.63 -10.90
C LEU A 66 9.66 8.17 -11.82
N PHE A 67 9.59 6.93 -12.30
CA PHE A 67 10.67 6.30 -13.05
C PHE A 67 10.13 5.73 -14.37
N PRO A 68 10.46 6.34 -15.51
CA PRO A 68 10.03 5.86 -16.84
C PRO A 68 10.50 4.43 -17.17
N SER A 69 11.59 3.98 -16.55
CA SER A 69 12.15 2.63 -16.70
C SER A 69 12.59 2.11 -15.33
N PRO A 70 11.67 1.56 -14.54
CA PRO A 70 11.97 1.09 -13.18
C PRO A 70 13.05 0.00 -13.17
N THR A 71 14.02 0.13 -12.26
CA THR A 71 15.09 -0.85 -12.04
C THR A 71 14.87 -1.70 -10.80
N TYR A 72 13.96 -1.29 -9.93
CA TYR A 72 13.70 -1.91 -8.62
C TYR A 72 14.93 -1.95 -7.70
N GLY A 73 15.93 -1.10 -7.97
CA GLY A 73 17.14 -0.97 -7.17
C GLY A 73 16.88 -0.35 -5.79
N LYS A 74 17.87 -0.48 -4.90
CA LYS A 74 17.75 0.01 -3.50
C LYS A 74 17.59 1.54 -3.45
N GLU A 75 18.34 2.28 -4.24
CA GLU A 75 18.29 3.75 -4.28
C GLU A 75 16.93 4.24 -4.81
N GLU A 76 16.47 3.65 -5.91
CA GLU A 76 15.15 3.91 -6.49
C GLU A 76 14.03 3.62 -5.47
N SER A 77 14.09 2.48 -4.80
CA SER A 77 13.11 2.11 -3.77
C SER A 77 13.14 3.08 -2.60
N THR A 78 14.31 3.53 -2.16
CA THR A 78 14.46 4.54 -1.10
C THR A 78 13.83 5.86 -1.50
N GLN A 79 14.08 6.34 -2.73
CA GLN A 79 13.49 7.57 -3.26
C GLN A 79 11.98 7.46 -3.34
N LEU A 80 11.46 6.38 -3.94
CA LEU A 80 10.02 6.10 -4.04
C LEU A 80 9.34 6.16 -2.67
N PHE A 81 9.83 5.38 -1.70
CA PHE A 81 9.16 5.32 -0.40
C PHE A 81 9.25 6.62 0.38
N ARG A 82 10.32 7.41 0.23
CA ARG A 82 10.38 8.77 0.80
C ARG A 82 9.28 9.66 0.21
N ALA A 83 9.10 9.63 -1.11
CA ALA A 83 8.04 10.39 -1.78
C ALA A 83 6.65 9.89 -1.39
N CYS A 84 6.42 8.57 -1.35
CA CYS A 84 5.17 7.97 -0.88
C CYS A 84 4.83 8.43 0.55
N HIS A 85 5.80 8.41 1.46
CA HIS A 85 5.62 8.86 2.85
C HIS A 85 5.20 10.33 2.91
N GLY A 86 5.82 11.20 2.10
CA GLY A 86 5.45 12.61 2.01
C GLY A 86 4.01 12.81 1.53
N VAL A 87 3.57 12.05 0.53
CA VAL A 87 2.18 12.09 0.05
C VAL A 87 1.21 11.57 1.11
N VAL A 88 1.52 10.46 1.78
CA VAL A 88 0.71 9.92 2.89
C VAL A 88 0.52 10.98 3.98
N GLU A 89 1.62 11.59 4.44
CA GLU A 89 1.60 12.61 5.50
C GLU A 89 0.77 13.83 5.09
N GLU A 90 0.94 14.32 3.85
CA GLU A 90 0.16 15.45 3.32
C GLU A 90 -1.34 15.13 3.31
N LEU A 91 -1.73 13.96 2.80
CA LEU A 91 -3.14 13.56 2.72
C LEU A 91 -3.78 13.40 4.10
N LEU A 92 -3.11 12.71 5.01
CA LEU A 92 -3.61 12.51 6.38
C LEU A 92 -3.78 13.84 7.12
N ARG A 93 -2.83 14.78 7.01
CA ARG A 93 -2.96 16.12 7.61
C ARG A 93 -4.11 16.94 7.01
N ARG A 94 -4.52 16.62 5.80
CA ARG A 94 -5.69 17.24 5.15
C ARG A 94 -6.99 16.52 5.49
N GLY A 95 -6.99 15.54 6.39
CA GLY A 95 -8.17 14.78 6.77
C GLY A 95 -8.60 13.73 5.75
N ILE A 96 -7.71 13.30 4.85
CA ILE A 96 -8.05 12.30 3.82
C ILE A 96 -7.67 10.91 4.29
N ASN A 97 -8.62 9.97 4.25
CA ASN A 97 -8.32 8.56 4.47
C ASN A 97 -7.39 8.02 3.40
N VAL A 98 -6.39 7.24 3.80
CA VAL A 98 -5.37 6.69 2.89
C VAL A 98 -5.24 5.18 3.08
N ALA A 99 -5.17 4.43 1.99
CA ALA A 99 -4.68 3.05 1.98
C ALA A 99 -3.34 2.99 1.23
N LEU A 100 -2.30 2.51 1.88
CA LEU A 100 -1.00 2.26 1.23
C LEU A 100 -0.91 0.80 0.80
N ASP A 101 -1.00 0.58 -0.51
CA ASP A 101 -0.81 -0.72 -1.15
C ASP A 101 0.66 -0.91 -1.52
N ALA A 102 1.39 -1.56 -0.64
CA ALA A 102 2.79 -1.93 -0.84
C ALA A 102 3.09 -3.25 -0.12
N THR A 103 4.26 -3.84 -0.35
CA THR A 103 4.60 -5.10 0.32
C THR A 103 4.78 -4.94 1.82
N ASN A 104 5.39 -3.85 2.29
CA ASN A 104 5.55 -3.48 3.70
C ASN A 104 5.99 -4.67 4.60
N LEU A 105 7.00 -5.46 4.14
CA LEU A 105 7.36 -6.73 4.77
C LEU A 105 8.25 -6.57 6.00
N GLU A 106 9.09 -5.55 6.05
CA GLU A 106 10.09 -5.32 7.09
C GLU A 106 9.54 -4.38 8.17
N GLU A 107 9.76 -4.73 9.45
CA GLU A 107 9.19 -3.97 10.57
C GLU A 107 9.72 -2.53 10.62
N HIS A 108 11.00 -2.33 10.38
CA HIS A 108 11.58 -0.98 10.41
C HIS A 108 10.95 -0.03 9.36
N ASN A 109 10.50 -0.57 8.22
CA ASN A 109 9.78 0.22 7.22
C ASN A 109 8.35 0.52 7.70
N ARG A 110 7.69 -0.45 8.35
CA ARG A 110 6.36 -0.24 8.94
C ARG A 110 6.39 0.74 10.11
N GLU A 111 7.43 0.73 10.93
CA GLU A 111 7.61 1.70 12.03
C GLU A 111 7.57 3.16 11.55
N ARG A 112 8.13 3.44 10.38
CA ARG A 112 8.04 4.78 9.76
C ARG A 112 6.59 5.15 9.43
N LEU A 113 5.80 4.21 8.92
CA LEU A 113 4.39 4.40 8.62
C LEU A 113 3.58 4.61 9.91
N TYR A 114 3.90 3.86 10.97
CA TYR A 114 3.28 4.03 12.28
C TYR A 114 3.54 5.43 12.85
N HIS A 115 4.77 5.91 12.71
CA HIS A 115 5.16 7.25 13.14
C HIS A 115 4.42 8.35 12.36
N ILE A 116 4.24 8.18 11.04
CA ILE A 116 3.44 9.10 10.22
C ILE A 116 1.99 9.14 10.71
N ALA A 117 1.38 8.00 11.00
CA ALA A 117 0.02 7.95 11.56
C ALA A 117 -0.07 8.70 12.89
N ASP A 118 0.85 8.41 13.81
CA ASP A 118 0.91 9.03 15.15
C ASP A 118 1.08 10.57 15.03
N GLN A 119 1.99 11.05 14.18
CA GLN A 119 2.23 12.48 13.96
C GLN A 119 1.07 13.21 13.26
N SER A 120 0.33 12.51 12.42
CA SER A 120 -0.81 13.07 11.69
C SER A 120 -2.12 12.96 12.48
N GLY A 121 -2.11 12.35 13.68
CA GLY A 121 -3.31 12.06 14.45
C GLY A 121 -4.25 11.06 13.75
N ALA A 122 -3.74 10.29 12.80
CA ALA A 122 -4.54 9.37 12.02
C ALA A 122 -4.76 8.03 12.73
N ARG A 123 -5.93 7.45 12.55
CA ARG A 123 -6.23 6.10 13.04
C ARG A 123 -5.49 5.06 12.21
N LEU A 124 -4.47 4.44 12.79
CA LEU A 124 -3.69 3.39 12.12
C LEU A 124 -4.44 2.06 12.09
N ILE A 125 -4.58 1.49 10.91
CA ILE A 125 -5.14 0.16 10.66
C ILE A 125 -4.13 -0.63 9.84
N ILE A 126 -3.68 -1.77 10.37
CA ILE A 126 -2.72 -2.64 9.70
C ILE A 126 -3.45 -3.88 9.21
N VAL A 127 -3.24 -4.23 7.94
CA VAL A 127 -3.84 -5.41 7.29
C VAL A 127 -2.73 -6.26 6.70
N ARG A 128 -2.58 -7.49 7.21
CA ARG A 128 -1.66 -8.48 6.65
C ARG A 128 -2.43 -9.39 5.71
N MET A 129 -2.11 -9.30 4.42
CA MET A 129 -2.71 -10.13 3.37
C MET A 129 -1.93 -11.43 3.20
N GLU A 130 -2.64 -12.53 3.23
CA GLU A 130 -2.10 -13.87 3.04
C GLU A 130 -2.91 -14.63 1.99
N ALA A 131 -2.31 -15.65 1.39
CA ALA A 131 -2.99 -16.67 0.61
C ALA A 131 -2.13 -17.94 0.58
N PRO A 132 -2.74 -19.12 0.38
CA PRO A 132 -2.01 -20.36 0.15
C PRO A 132 -1.02 -20.22 -1.03
N PRO A 133 0.19 -20.78 -0.94
CA PRO A 133 1.22 -20.63 -1.98
C PRO A 133 0.75 -21.03 -3.38
N GLU A 134 -0.07 -22.07 -3.50
CA GLU A 134 -0.66 -22.54 -4.76
C GLU A 134 -1.60 -21.52 -5.39
N VAL A 135 -2.38 -20.80 -4.57
CA VAL A 135 -3.26 -19.71 -5.02
C VAL A 135 -2.43 -18.51 -5.50
N VAL A 136 -1.39 -18.16 -4.74
CA VAL A 136 -0.45 -17.10 -5.14
C VAL A 136 0.21 -17.43 -6.47
N ARG A 137 0.72 -18.66 -6.63
CA ARG A 137 1.36 -19.11 -7.85
C ARG A 137 0.44 -19.00 -9.06
N GLN A 138 -0.78 -19.49 -8.95
CA GLN A 138 -1.79 -19.39 -10.02
C GLN A 138 -2.07 -17.92 -10.40
N ARG A 139 -2.19 -17.02 -9.41
CA ARG A 139 -2.42 -15.59 -9.66
C ARG A 139 -1.24 -14.94 -10.38
N LEU A 140 0.00 -15.23 -9.97
CA LEU A 140 1.20 -14.70 -10.60
C LEU A 140 1.38 -15.24 -12.03
N GLU A 141 1.12 -16.54 -12.27
CA GLU A 141 1.16 -17.14 -13.60
C GLU A 141 0.10 -16.55 -14.55
N ARG A 142 -1.12 -16.28 -14.06
CA ARG A 142 -2.17 -15.59 -14.83
C ARG A 142 -1.77 -14.16 -15.20
N ARG A 143 -1.15 -13.44 -14.26
CA ARG A 143 -0.63 -12.10 -14.51
C ARG A 143 0.41 -12.08 -15.63
N VAL A 144 1.41 -12.97 -15.59
CA VAL A 144 2.44 -13.10 -16.63
C VAL A 144 1.82 -13.37 -18.02
N ARG A 145 0.68 -14.09 -18.06
CA ARG A 145 -0.07 -14.34 -19.31
C ARG A 145 -0.97 -13.19 -19.76
N GLY A 146 -0.96 -12.06 -19.02
CA GLY A 146 -1.82 -10.91 -19.34
C GLY A 146 -3.31 -11.13 -19.08
N GLU A 147 -3.67 -12.16 -18.33
CA GLU A 147 -5.07 -12.50 -18.01
C GLU A 147 -5.62 -11.72 -16.79
N GLY A 148 -4.86 -10.75 -16.26
CA GLY A 148 -5.22 -9.95 -15.07
C GLY A 148 -5.67 -8.54 -15.44
N GLN A 149 -6.71 -8.04 -14.77
CA GLN A 149 -7.10 -6.63 -14.86
C GLN A 149 -6.07 -5.75 -14.14
N SER A 150 -5.57 -4.72 -14.82
CA SER A 150 -4.85 -3.51 -14.29
C SER A 150 -4.02 -3.72 -13.00
N ASP A 151 -3.14 -4.69 -12.98
CA ASP A 151 -2.20 -4.92 -11.90
C ASP A 151 -0.83 -4.39 -12.35
N HIS A 152 -0.37 -3.28 -11.77
CA HIS A 152 0.87 -2.59 -12.17
C HIS A 152 2.15 -3.30 -11.70
N SER A 153 2.03 -4.43 -11.01
CA SER A 153 3.17 -5.16 -10.45
C SER A 153 3.76 -6.16 -11.44
N ASP A 154 5.07 -6.05 -11.71
CA ASP A 154 5.84 -6.99 -12.54
C ASP A 154 6.35 -8.22 -11.77
N ALA A 155 5.92 -8.40 -10.51
CA ALA A 155 6.41 -9.48 -9.65
C ALA A 155 5.92 -10.85 -10.14
N ASP A 156 6.86 -11.76 -10.35
CA ASP A 156 6.67 -13.16 -10.69
C ASP A 156 6.85 -14.10 -9.48
N TRP A 157 6.81 -15.41 -9.71
CA TRP A 157 7.05 -16.42 -8.67
C TRP A 157 8.46 -16.39 -8.07
N ASN A 158 9.47 -15.99 -8.85
CA ASN A 158 10.84 -15.87 -8.37
C ASN A 158 10.98 -14.71 -7.39
N VAL A 159 10.33 -13.57 -7.71
CA VAL A 159 10.26 -12.41 -6.81
C VAL A 159 9.54 -12.79 -5.51
N TYR A 160 8.38 -13.46 -5.59
CA TYR A 160 7.67 -13.97 -4.42
C TYR A 160 8.56 -14.85 -3.54
N SER A 161 9.26 -15.82 -4.15
CA SER A 161 10.10 -16.77 -3.43
C SER A 161 11.27 -16.08 -2.71
N LYS A 162 11.91 -15.11 -3.35
CA LYS A 162 12.97 -14.30 -2.75
C LYS A 162 12.45 -13.44 -1.59
N MET A 163 11.33 -12.78 -1.77
CA MET A 163 10.75 -11.90 -0.76
C MET A 163 10.19 -12.66 0.46
N LYS A 164 9.85 -13.93 0.31
CA LYS A 164 9.31 -14.75 1.41
C LYS A 164 10.25 -14.82 2.62
N SER A 165 11.56 -14.81 2.40
CA SER A 165 12.57 -14.84 3.46
C SER A 165 12.73 -13.48 4.19
N THR A 166 12.22 -12.38 3.62
CA THR A 166 12.32 -11.03 4.21
C THR A 166 11.07 -10.64 5.00
N VAL A 167 10.08 -11.53 5.10
CA VAL A 167 8.84 -11.26 5.85
C VAL A 167 9.13 -11.25 7.33
N GLU A 168 8.97 -10.09 7.95
CA GLU A 168 9.09 -9.92 9.39
C GLU A 168 7.72 -9.87 10.07
N LYS A 169 7.69 -10.35 11.32
CA LYS A 169 6.49 -10.31 12.15
C LYS A 169 6.02 -8.86 12.35
N ILE A 170 4.71 -8.64 12.25
CA ILE A 170 4.10 -7.36 12.61
C ILE A 170 3.97 -7.30 14.12
N GLY A 171 4.63 -6.31 14.74
CA GLY A 171 4.66 -6.14 16.19
C GLY A 171 3.38 -5.52 16.78
N ARG A 172 2.57 -4.84 15.95
CA ARG A 172 1.32 -4.17 16.38
C ARG A 172 0.08 -5.04 16.07
N ASN A 173 -1.04 -4.70 16.70
CA ASN A 173 -2.33 -5.31 16.39
C ASN A 173 -2.66 -5.11 14.89
N HIS A 174 -3.07 -6.18 14.22
CA HIS A 174 -3.37 -6.16 12.80
C HIS A 174 -4.46 -7.16 12.44
N PHE A 175 -5.10 -6.94 11.31
CA PHE A 175 -5.99 -7.91 10.69
C PHE A 175 -5.18 -8.88 9.84
N ALA A 176 -5.27 -10.18 10.11
CA ALA A 176 -4.75 -11.22 9.21
C ALA A 176 -5.88 -11.65 8.27
N VAL A 177 -5.66 -11.49 6.96
CA VAL A 177 -6.69 -11.72 5.93
C VAL A 177 -6.19 -12.75 4.93
N ASP A 178 -6.84 -13.92 4.93
CA ASP A 178 -6.66 -14.94 3.89
C ASP A 178 -7.52 -14.58 2.68
N SER A 179 -6.88 -14.08 1.62
CA SER A 179 -7.56 -13.64 0.40
C SER A 179 -8.05 -14.79 -0.50
N SER A 180 -7.83 -16.03 -0.13
CA SER A 180 -8.48 -17.19 -0.77
C SER A 180 -9.92 -17.41 -0.27
N LYS A 181 -10.30 -16.69 0.79
CA LYS A 181 -11.62 -16.71 1.43
C LYS A 181 -12.37 -15.41 1.18
N ASP A 182 -13.61 -15.34 1.65
CA ASP A 182 -14.38 -14.10 1.65
C ASP A 182 -13.73 -13.04 2.56
N ILE A 183 -13.39 -11.89 1.97
CA ILE A 183 -12.76 -10.76 2.67
C ILE A 183 -13.79 -9.71 3.15
N ALA A 184 -15.05 -9.82 2.74
CA ALA A 184 -16.09 -8.85 3.07
C ALA A 184 -16.27 -8.64 4.58
N PRO A 185 -16.26 -9.67 5.45
CA PRO A 185 -16.40 -9.47 6.89
C PRO A 185 -15.31 -8.59 7.50
N VAL A 186 -14.07 -8.69 7.00
CA VAL A 186 -12.96 -7.87 7.49
C VAL A 186 -13.09 -6.43 7.00
N ILE A 187 -13.47 -6.24 5.74
CA ILE A 187 -13.76 -4.90 5.18
C ILE A 187 -14.84 -4.20 6.01
N GLU A 188 -15.98 -4.87 6.27
CA GLU A 188 -17.06 -4.32 7.11
C GLU A 188 -16.58 -3.93 8.51
N LYS A 189 -15.71 -4.74 9.11
CA LYS A 189 -15.15 -4.43 10.43
C LYS A 189 -14.26 -3.19 10.38
N ILE A 190 -13.43 -3.04 9.34
CA ILE A 190 -12.58 -1.86 9.16
C ILE A 190 -13.43 -0.62 8.94
N VAL A 191 -14.43 -0.69 8.05
CA VAL A 191 -15.35 0.43 7.79
C VAL A 191 -16.04 0.91 9.07
N ARG A 192 -16.52 -0.02 9.92
CA ARG A 192 -17.09 0.34 11.23
C ARG A 192 -16.08 1.01 12.15
N LEU A 193 -14.83 0.52 12.18
CA LEU A 193 -13.79 1.12 13.02
C LEU A 193 -13.43 2.54 12.58
N VAL A 194 -13.55 2.86 11.31
CA VAL A 194 -13.26 4.21 10.80
C VAL A 194 -14.41 5.17 11.05
N ASN A 195 -15.66 4.69 11.00
CA ASN A 195 -16.85 5.53 11.15
C ASN A 195 -17.28 5.77 12.62
N HIS A 196 -16.58 5.19 13.60
CA HIS A 196 -16.80 5.34 15.04
C HIS A 196 -15.55 5.85 15.76
#